data_744ff799f1f3e0c20a5020103de66b7c
#
_entry.id   744ff799f1f3e0c20a5020103de66b7c
#
_cell.length_a   1.000
_cell.length_b   1.000
_cell.length_c   1.000
_cell.angle_alpha   90.00
_cell.angle_beta   90.00
_cell.angle_gamma   90.00
#
_symmetry.space_group_name_H-M   'P 1'
#
loop_
_entity.id
_entity.type
_entity.pdbx_description
1 polymer ?
#
loop_
_entity_poly.entity_id
_entity_poly.type
_entity_poly.pdbx_seq_one_letter_code
_entity_poly.pdbx_strand_id
1 'polypeptide(L)'
;MRKIIIIFTILIFSSCDAFLTRSPFDQISSEEFWHSEEDLELYATGLLQNMIPTVNTITRGSAKADCFAMSVASDLLRADSNLSPDNQTGWSESDWKSLRRVNYMLDNMSRCKGIVNANVYRHYTGVAHFWRAWFYYGMVKRFGAVPWYEKTISSDDTAALTKPRDNREFVMDKILEDLQAAGEMCSSSAEYTRGSVLINKWTALAFMSRVCLYEGTYRKYHSVDPSTLEPWQTDGEKFLKAAAESALKVMESGEYTLAKDYRSLFISASLQTEEVIFGREFSKNLGVCHDATWIYFSPTTSTRISLVKQFMDTYLMTDGTPFTARADYKTLKYTEEFANRDKRMASTVVSPDYKRVTGGKETPYSPDWNITMTGYQPIKWCIDDDNDGVMNSAKSWNSLPIIRYAEVLLNYAEARAEMGEMDETVWNMTIAPLRNRAGVKSVIPSSPDKYMREYFLDDAGTLDKWILEIRRERGIELCLEMTLRWDDIMRWGKGLLVDSNVRKWRGIYVGDETCSYPGFSISDTWSSSSIIVKNSGEDQSFSIDNEGYLVYEYARKWLDYKYLRPIPRSAITRNPNLVQNPGWEDM
;
A
#
# COMPACT_ATOMS: atom_id res chain seq x y z
N MET A 1 33.54 25.50 -69.49
CA MET A 1 33.18 25.81 -68.11
C MET A 1 31.69 25.56 -67.75
N ARG A 2 30.72 25.87 -68.63
CA ARG A 2 29.27 25.65 -68.31
C ARG A 2 28.82 24.17 -68.15
N LYS A 3 29.47 23.23 -68.84
CA LYS A 3 29.12 21.78 -68.75
C LYS A 3 29.69 21.08 -67.50
N ILE A 4 30.76 21.59 -66.90
CA ILE A 4 31.35 21.04 -65.65
C ILE A 4 30.54 21.49 -64.42
N ILE A 5 29.95 22.67 -64.42
CA ILE A 5 29.10 23.19 -63.33
C ILE A 5 27.82 22.40 -63.27
N ILE A 6 27.22 21.95 -64.36
CA ILE A 6 25.98 21.16 -64.36
C ILE A 6 26.18 19.73 -63.76
N ILE A 7 27.36 19.13 -64.05
CA ILE A 7 27.70 17.80 -63.49
C ILE A 7 27.97 17.89 -61.97
N PHE A 8 28.56 18.99 -61.49
CA PHE A 8 28.81 19.19 -60.07
C PHE A 8 27.53 19.51 -59.29
N THR A 9 26.51 20.13 -59.89
CA THR A 9 25.22 20.42 -59.27
C THR A 9 24.32 19.19 -59.15
N ILE A 10 24.45 18.24 -60.11
CA ILE A 10 23.67 16.95 -60.01
C ILE A 10 24.27 16.01 -59.01
N LEU A 11 25.57 16.04 -58.73
CA LEU A 11 26.20 15.22 -57.65
C LEU A 11 25.91 15.70 -56.22
N ILE A 12 25.47 16.95 -56.04
CA ILE A 12 25.10 17.50 -54.74
C ILE A 12 23.66 17.09 -54.32
N PHE A 13 22.77 16.81 -55.27
CA PHE A 13 21.38 16.41 -54.97
C PHE A 13 21.19 14.91 -54.67
N SER A 14 22.15 14.05 -55.04
CA SER A 14 22.07 12.60 -54.70
C SER A 14 22.66 12.21 -53.34
N SER A 15 23.21 13.19 -52.60
CA SER A 15 23.84 12.92 -51.27
C SER A 15 22.96 13.24 -50.08
N CYS A 16 21.74 13.79 -50.28
CA CYS A 16 20.91 14.22 -49.15
C CYS A 16 19.90 13.17 -48.62
N ASP A 17 19.54 12.17 -49.43
CA ASP A 17 18.56 11.17 -48.98
C ASP A 17 19.12 10.21 -47.92
N ALA A 18 20.40 9.85 -48.00
CA ALA A 18 21.02 8.96 -47.01
C ALA A 18 21.33 9.64 -45.65
N PHE A 19 21.33 10.99 -45.61
CA PHE A 19 21.55 11.74 -44.38
C PHE A 19 20.24 12.05 -43.66
N LEU A 20 19.13 12.15 -44.39
CA LEU A 20 17.78 12.40 -43.82
C LEU A 20 17.11 11.12 -43.33
N THR A 21 17.62 9.95 -43.72
CA THR A 21 17.12 8.63 -43.26
C THR A 21 17.93 8.00 -42.13
N ARG A 22 19.00 8.65 -41.65
CA ARG A 22 19.71 8.19 -40.45
C ARG A 22 18.91 8.58 -39.21
N SER A 23 18.41 7.57 -38.52
CA SER A 23 17.97 7.73 -37.12
C SER A 23 19.09 8.42 -36.33
N PRO A 24 18.78 9.37 -35.43
CA PRO A 24 19.79 9.96 -34.56
C PRO A 24 20.57 8.85 -33.84
N PHE A 25 21.89 8.92 -33.82
CA PHE A 25 22.78 7.92 -33.18
C PHE A 25 22.55 7.75 -31.69
N ASP A 26 21.74 8.60 -31.07
CA ASP A 26 21.36 8.64 -29.67
C ASP A 26 19.97 8.05 -29.38
N GLN A 27 19.24 7.60 -30.43
CA GLN A 27 17.96 6.92 -30.28
C GLN A 27 18.01 5.56 -31.00
N ILE A 28 18.00 4.47 -30.22
CA ILE A 28 17.82 3.12 -30.76
C ILE A 28 16.45 3.10 -31.45
N SER A 29 16.41 2.84 -32.75
CA SER A 29 15.14 2.73 -33.47
C SER A 29 14.35 1.54 -32.92
N SER A 30 13.01 1.63 -32.88
CA SER A 30 12.16 0.51 -32.46
C SER A 30 12.33 -0.74 -33.33
N GLU A 31 12.93 -0.61 -34.51
CA GLU A 31 13.22 -1.72 -35.41
C GLU A 31 14.49 -2.46 -35.04
N GLU A 32 15.47 -1.77 -34.44
CA GLU A 32 16.76 -2.33 -33.98
C GLU A 32 16.72 -2.84 -32.53
N PHE A 33 15.71 -2.45 -31.75
CA PHE A 33 15.43 -2.97 -30.42
C PHE A 33 14.60 -4.27 -30.54
N TRP A 34 14.58 -5.15 -29.62
CA TRP A 34 13.84 -6.41 -29.59
C TRP A 34 14.51 -7.56 -30.35
N HIS A 35 15.83 -7.74 -30.19
CA HIS A 35 16.59 -8.80 -30.84
C HIS A 35 17.39 -9.67 -29.86
N SER A 36 17.45 -9.31 -28.58
CA SER A 36 18.26 -10.02 -27.59
C SER A 36 17.53 -10.23 -26.26
N GLU A 37 18.10 -11.05 -25.38
CA GLU A 37 17.63 -11.21 -24.01
C GLU A 37 17.84 -9.96 -23.19
N GLU A 38 18.95 -9.25 -23.43
CA GLU A 38 19.32 -7.98 -22.80
C GLU A 38 18.30 -6.87 -23.13
N ASP A 39 17.73 -6.86 -24.33
CA ASP A 39 16.68 -5.91 -24.71
C ASP A 39 15.41 -6.13 -23.86
N LEU A 40 15.02 -7.38 -23.67
CA LEU A 40 13.88 -7.75 -22.84
C LEU A 40 14.13 -7.36 -21.38
N GLU A 41 15.32 -7.65 -20.85
CA GLU A 41 15.72 -7.30 -19.48
C GLU A 41 15.75 -5.79 -19.27
N LEU A 42 16.37 -5.05 -20.19
CA LEU A 42 16.49 -3.60 -20.12
C LEU A 42 15.12 -2.93 -20.11
N TYR A 43 14.21 -3.39 -20.99
CA TYR A 43 12.87 -2.83 -21.05
C TYR A 43 12.06 -3.17 -19.80
N ALA A 44 12.12 -4.41 -19.32
CA ALA A 44 11.46 -4.84 -18.07
C ALA A 44 11.99 -4.09 -16.84
N THR A 45 13.31 -3.81 -16.79
CA THR A 45 13.92 -2.97 -15.75
C THR A 45 13.38 -1.54 -15.81
N GLY A 46 13.19 -0.99 -17.01
CA GLY A 46 12.54 0.30 -17.21
C GLY A 46 11.09 0.32 -16.70
N LEU A 47 10.32 -0.75 -16.91
CA LEU A 47 8.97 -0.89 -16.32
C LEU A 47 9.02 -0.92 -14.79
N LEU A 48 9.90 -1.73 -14.21
CA LEU A 48 10.09 -1.80 -12.76
C LEU A 48 10.39 -0.42 -12.16
N GLN A 49 11.36 0.31 -12.70
CA GLN A 49 11.74 1.63 -12.21
C GLN A 49 10.60 2.65 -12.26
N ASN A 50 9.73 2.56 -13.27
CA ASN A 50 8.62 3.49 -13.44
C ASN A 50 7.38 3.13 -12.61
N MET A 51 7.18 1.86 -12.26
CA MET A 51 5.93 1.35 -11.68
C MET A 51 6.09 0.86 -10.24
N ILE A 52 7.32 0.69 -9.75
CA ILE A 52 7.57 0.32 -8.36
C ILE A 52 6.99 1.39 -7.42
N PRO A 53 6.32 1.00 -6.32
CA PRO A 53 5.76 1.96 -5.37
C PRO A 53 6.80 2.94 -4.82
N THR A 54 6.37 4.18 -4.64
CA THR A 54 7.22 5.20 -4.01
C THR A 54 7.44 4.89 -2.52
N VAL A 55 8.49 5.43 -1.94
CA VAL A 55 8.76 5.35 -0.49
C VAL A 55 7.53 5.78 0.32
N ASN A 56 6.90 6.88 -0.07
CA ASN A 56 5.70 7.37 0.60
C ASN A 56 4.55 6.36 0.56
N THR A 57 4.35 5.69 -0.56
CA THR A 57 3.33 4.65 -0.68
C THR A 57 3.67 3.45 0.22
N ILE A 58 4.94 3.02 0.24
CA ILE A 58 5.38 1.86 1.02
C ILE A 58 5.24 2.13 2.53
N THR A 59 5.72 3.27 3.01
CA THR A 59 5.89 3.53 4.44
C THR A 59 4.70 4.24 5.11
N ARG A 60 3.82 4.88 4.34
CA ARG A 60 2.69 5.67 4.86
C ARG A 60 1.44 5.70 3.97
N GLY A 61 1.35 4.83 2.98
CA GLY A 61 0.17 4.76 2.08
C GLY A 61 -1.15 4.51 2.80
N SER A 62 -1.10 3.84 3.96
CA SER A 62 -2.26 3.57 4.83
C SER A 62 -2.57 4.69 5.84
N ALA A 63 -1.78 5.77 5.92
CA ALA A 63 -1.90 6.77 6.99
C ALA A 63 -3.26 7.48 7.08
N LYS A 64 -4.10 7.38 6.06
CA LYS A 64 -5.49 7.86 6.05
C LYS A 64 -6.52 6.86 6.59
N ALA A 65 -6.09 5.65 6.97
CA ALA A 65 -6.98 4.61 7.50
C ALA A 65 -7.40 4.88 8.95
N ASP A 66 -8.28 4.05 9.44
CA ASP A 66 -8.95 4.15 10.74
C ASP A 66 -8.03 4.07 11.96
N CYS A 67 -6.85 3.50 11.80
CA CYS A 67 -5.87 3.30 12.87
C CYS A 67 -4.89 4.47 13.06
N PHE A 68 -5.02 5.54 12.26
CA PHE A 68 -4.08 6.67 12.28
C PHE A 68 -4.76 8.01 12.53
N ALA A 69 -4.06 8.87 13.26
CA ALA A 69 -4.28 10.30 13.33
C ALA A 69 -3.18 11.03 12.57
N MET A 70 -3.51 12.17 11.99
CA MET A 70 -2.59 13.03 11.24
C MET A 70 -2.86 14.49 11.58
N SER A 71 -1.84 15.35 11.49
CA SER A 71 -2.03 16.79 11.69
C SER A 71 -3.03 17.40 10.69
N VAL A 72 -3.08 16.86 9.48
CA VAL A 72 -4.06 17.21 8.45
C VAL A 72 -4.58 15.92 7.83
N ALA A 73 -5.89 15.70 7.88
CA ALA A 73 -6.50 14.57 7.20
C ALA A 73 -6.38 14.71 5.66
N SER A 74 -6.42 13.59 4.95
CA SER A 74 -6.41 13.62 3.48
C SER A 74 -7.65 14.36 2.94
N ASP A 75 -7.51 15.00 1.77
CA ASP A 75 -8.62 15.73 1.12
C ASP A 75 -9.88 14.89 0.95
N LEU A 76 -9.74 13.58 0.80
CA LEU A 76 -10.89 12.68 0.75
C LEU A 76 -11.71 12.68 2.05
N LEU A 77 -11.04 12.85 3.20
CA LEU A 77 -11.64 12.68 4.53
C LEU A 77 -12.04 13.99 5.19
N ARG A 78 -11.37 15.08 4.87
CA ARG A 78 -11.67 16.39 5.48
C ARG A 78 -13.14 16.75 5.31
N ALA A 79 -13.76 17.26 6.38
CA ALA A 79 -15.16 17.69 6.34
C ALA A 79 -15.35 18.94 5.47
N ASP A 80 -14.32 19.81 5.41
CA ASP A 80 -14.23 21.02 4.60
C ASP A 80 -13.51 20.79 3.26
N SER A 81 -13.42 19.54 2.81
CA SER A 81 -12.71 19.19 1.58
C SER A 81 -13.35 19.85 0.36
N ASN A 82 -12.51 20.44 -0.47
CA ASN A 82 -12.86 20.91 -1.80
C ASN A 82 -12.54 19.90 -2.90
N LEU A 83 -12.32 18.62 -2.55
CA LEU A 83 -12.11 17.57 -3.53
C LEU A 83 -13.33 17.48 -4.45
N SER A 84 -13.09 17.66 -5.73
CA SER A 84 -14.11 17.69 -6.77
C SER A 84 -13.53 17.14 -8.08
N PRO A 85 -14.35 16.90 -9.10
CA PRO A 85 -13.88 16.53 -10.43
C PRO A 85 -12.86 17.52 -11.03
N ASP A 86 -12.91 18.80 -10.64
CA ASP A 86 -12.04 19.85 -11.18
C ASP A 86 -10.58 19.75 -10.68
N ASN A 87 -10.38 19.26 -9.46
CA ASN A 87 -9.05 19.13 -8.86
C ASN A 87 -8.58 17.68 -8.70
N GLN A 88 -9.37 16.70 -9.15
CA GLN A 88 -8.98 15.29 -9.10
C GLN A 88 -7.83 15.00 -10.08
N THR A 89 -6.87 14.21 -9.63
CA THR A 89 -5.70 13.75 -10.40
C THR A 89 -5.75 12.25 -10.65
N GLY A 90 -4.82 11.73 -11.47
CA GLY A 90 -4.65 10.27 -11.67
C GLY A 90 -5.33 9.72 -12.92
N TRP A 91 -5.71 10.61 -13.87
CA TRP A 91 -6.28 10.25 -15.18
C TRP A 91 -5.61 11.01 -16.33
N SER A 92 -4.45 11.60 -16.09
CA SER A 92 -3.72 12.36 -17.09
C SER A 92 -2.97 11.44 -18.07
N GLU A 93 -2.44 12.03 -19.14
CA GLU A 93 -1.54 11.33 -20.05
C GLU A 93 -0.35 10.68 -19.31
N SER A 94 0.23 11.40 -18.34
CA SER A 94 1.34 10.86 -17.53
C SER A 94 0.94 9.64 -16.72
N ASP A 95 -0.30 9.58 -16.21
CA ASP A 95 -0.80 8.43 -15.47
C ASP A 95 -0.96 7.19 -16.37
N TRP A 96 -1.51 7.37 -17.59
CA TRP A 96 -1.72 6.29 -18.57
C TRP A 96 -0.44 5.87 -19.31
N LYS A 97 0.61 6.67 -19.25
CA LYS A 97 1.90 6.37 -19.91
C LYS A 97 2.52 5.04 -19.46
N SER A 98 2.30 4.67 -18.19
CA SER A 98 2.77 3.39 -17.67
C SER A 98 2.12 2.21 -18.38
N LEU A 99 0.79 2.24 -18.59
CA LEU A 99 0.09 1.23 -19.38
C LEU A 99 0.58 1.18 -20.83
N ARG A 100 0.74 2.35 -21.46
CA ARG A 100 1.26 2.41 -22.82
C ARG A 100 2.62 1.71 -22.95
N ARG A 101 3.53 1.90 -21.99
CA ARG A 101 4.83 1.22 -21.98
C ARG A 101 4.68 -0.29 -21.86
N VAL A 102 3.80 -0.77 -21.00
CA VAL A 102 3.54 -2.22 -20.85
C VAL A 102 2.99 -2.81 -22.14
N ASN A 103 1.95 -2.18 -22.71
CA ASN A 103 1.37 -2.64 -23.97
C ASN A 103 2.37 -2.58 -25.12
N TYR A 104 3.22 -1.55 -25.18
CA TYR A 104 4.28 -1.45 -26.16
C TYR A 104 5.27 -2.63 -26.06
N MET A 105 5.62 -3.07 -24.85
CA MET A 105 6.42 -4.28 -24.66
C MET A 105 5.71 -5.51 -25.23
N LEU A 106 4.44 -5.73 -24.86
CA LEU A 106 3.65 -6.87 -25.34
C LEU A 106 3.47 -6.90 -26.86
N ASP A 107 3.28 -5.72 -27.49
CA ASP A 107 3.10 -5.60 -28.94
C ASP A 107 4.40 -5.93 -29.70
N ASN A 108 5.58 -5.59 -29.16
CA ASN A 108 6.85 -5.64 -29.89
C ASN A 108 7.75 -6.81 -29.50
N MET A 109 7.66 -7.33 -28.26
CA MET A 109 8.55 -8.42 -27.81
C MET A 109 8.42 -9.70 -28.64
N SER A 110 7.33 -9.88 -29.39
CA SER A 110 7.14 -11.00 -30.32
C SER A 110 8.26 -11.10 -31.36
N ARG A 111 8.99 -10.00 -31.64
CA ARG A 111 10.16 -9.99 -32.51
C ARG A 111 11.35 -10.79 -31.95
N CYS A 112 11.44 -10.89 -30.61
CA CYS A 112 12.44 -11.74 -29.95
C CYS A 112 12.10 -13.25 -30.02
N LYS A 113 10.85 -13.61 -30.38
CA LYS A 113 10.41 -15.00 -30.38
C LYS A 113 11.17 -15.83 -31.40
N GLY A 114 11.81 -16.91 -30.93
CA GLY A 114 12.65 -17.77 -31.76
C GLY A 114 14.10 -17.29 -31.94
N ILE A 115 14.43 -16.07 -31.45
CA ILE A 115 15.79 -15.51 -31.41
C ILE A 115 16.40 -15.75 -30.03
N VAL A 116 15.63 -15.46 -28.95
CA VAL A 116 16.07 -15.62 -27.56
C VAL A 116 15.60 -16.96 -26.98
N ASN A 117 16.16 -17.34 -25.82
CA ASN A 117 15.74 -18.54 -25.12
C ASN A 117 14.23 -18.47 -24.81
N ALA A 118 13.51 -19.56 -25.09
CA ALA A 118 12.05 -19.62 -24.90
C ALA A 118 11.60 -19.37 -23.45
N ASN A 119 12.39 -19.79 -22.44
CA ASN A 119 12.08 -19.55 -21.03
C ASN A 119 12.27 -18.08 -20.66
N VAL A 120 13.30 -17.41 -21.19
CA VAL A 120 13.54 -15.97 -21.01
C VAL A 120 12.41 -15.17 -21.65
N TYR A 121 12.05 -15.49 -22.89
CA TYR A 121 10.91 -14.87 -23.57
C TYR A 121 9.61 -15.02 -22.77
N ARG A 122 9.34 -16.26 -22.30
CA ARG A 122 8.17 -16.56 -21.48
C ARG A 122 8.17 -15.76 -20.17
N HIS A 123 9.31 -15.69 -19.48
CA HIS A 123 9.45 -14.94 -18.23
C HIS A 123 9.11 -13.47 -18.42
N TYR A 124 9.70 -12.78 -19.39
CA TYR A 124 9.44 -11.36 -19.62
C TYR A 124 8.05 -11.07 -20.16
N THR A 125 7.41 -12.04 -20.85
CA THR A 125 5.97 -11.95 -21.16
C THR A 125 5.14 -11.92 -19.87
N GLY A 126 5.43 -12.81 -18.92
CA GLY A 126 4.79 -12.83 -17.62
C GLY A 126 5.00 -11.53 -16.83
N VAL A 127 6.22 -10.96 -16.87
CA VAL A 127 6.52 -9.66 -16.23
C VAL A 127 5.67 -8.52 -16.83
N ALA A 128 5.46 -8.50 -18.14
CA ALA A 128 4.62 -7.50 -18.78
C ALA A 128 3.14 -7.65 -18.36
N HIS A 129 2.60 -8.87 -18.32
CA HIS A 129 1.27 -9.15 -17.79
C HIS A 129 1.12 -8.73 -16.33
N PHE A 130 2.11 -9.02 -15.48
CA PHE A 130 2.13 -8.56 -14.09
C PHE A 130 1.99 -7.04 -13.99
N TRP A 131 2.75 -6.27 -14.76
CA TRP A 131 2.69 -4.81 -14.70
C TRP A 131 1.41 -4.24 -15.28
N ARG A 132 0.77 -4.87 -16.26
CA ARG A 132 -0.55 -4.47 -16.74
C ARG A 132 -1.61 -4.67 -15.65
N ALA A 133 -1.62 -5.82 -15.01
CA ALA A 133 -2.49 -6.09 -13.87
C ALA A 133 -2.26 -5.12 -12.70
N TRP A 134 -0.99 -4.82 -12.38
CA TRP A 134 -0.63 -3.85 -11.34
C TRP A 134 -1.22 -2.46 -11.63
N PHE A 135 -1.07 -1.99 -12.86
CA PHE A 135 -1.61 -0.70 -13.30
C PHE A 135 -3.14 -0.66 -13.15
N TYR A 136 -3.83 -1.63 -13.73
CA TYR A 136 -5.28 -1.65 -13.72
C TYR A 136 -5.87 -1.86 -12.33
N TYR A 137 -5.24 -2.65 -11.47
CA TYR A 137 -5.66 -2.78 -10.08
C TYR A 137 -5.62 -1.43 -9.36
N GLY A 138 -4.59 -0.64 -9.60
CA GLY A 138 -4.50 0.73 -9.07
C GLY A 138 -5.62 1.64 -9.57
N MET A 139 -5.96 1.54 -10.85
CA MET A 139 -7.03 2.33 -11.48
C MET A 139 -8.41 1.92 -10.97
N VAL A 140 -8.69 0.61 -10.89
CA VAL A 140 -9.98 0.08 -10.41
C VAL A 140 -10.22 0.44 -8.94
N LYS A 141 -9.22 0.31 -8.08
CA LYS A 141 -9.35 0.74 -6.67
C LYS A 141 -9.70 2.21 -6.54
N ARG A 142 -9.25 3.03 -7.46
CA ARG A 142 -9.41 4.49 -7.40
C ARG A 142 -10.70 4.97 -8.06
N PHE A 143 -11.04 4.42 -9.23
CA PHE A 143 -12.09 4.95 -10.10
C PHE A 143 -13.23 3.97 -10.39
N GLY A 144 -13.13 2.71 -9.99
CA GLY A 144 -14.10 1.66 -10.32
C GLY A 144 -13.97 1.22 -11.78
N ALA A 145 -15.00 1.43 -12.57
CA ALA A 145 -15.00 1.18 -14.00
C ALA A 145 -13.95 2.05 -14.73
N VAL A 146 -13.18 1.45 -15.63
CA VAL A 146 -12.14 2.13 -16.43
C VAL A 146 -12.03 1.50 -17.81
N PRO A 147 -11.60 2.22 -18.87
CA PRO A 147 -11.43 1.62 -20.18
C PRO A 147 -10.23 0.64 -20.17
N TRP A 148 -10.46 -0.57 -20.66
CA TRP A 148 -9.43 -1.60 -20.81
C TRP A 148 -8.77 -1.54 -22.18
N TYR A 149 -7.45 -1.51 -22.21
CA TYR A 149 -6.65 -1.51 -23.44
C TYR A 149 -5.61 -2.62 -23.40
N GLU A 150 -5.67 -3.51 -24.37
CA GLU A 150 -4.73 -4.65 -24.51
C GLU A 150 -3.51 -4.32 -25.36
N LYS A 151 -3.57 -3.25 -26.15
CA LYS A 151 -2.56 -2.84 -27.11
C LYS A 151 -2.21 -1.36 -26.98
N THR A 152 -1.12 -0.99 -27.61
CA THR A 152 -0.75 0.42 -27.77
C THR A 152 -1.75 1.12 -28.69
N ILE A 153 -2.30 2.25 -28.22
CA ILE A 153 -3.26 3.04 -29.00
C ILE A 153 -2.48 4.04 -29.86
N SER A 154 -2.82 4.12 -31.13
CA SER A 154 -2.32 5.17 -32.02
C SER A 154 -3.02 6.52 -31.76
N SER A 155 -2.33 7.63 -32.02
CA SER A 155 -2.87 8.98 -31.83
C SER A 155 -4.01 9.34 -32.79
N ASP A 156 -4.17 8.60 -33.88
CA ASP A 156 -5.23 8.73 -34.88
C ASP A 156 -6.42 7.79 -34.65
N ASP A 157 -6.31 6.84 -33.71
CA ASP A 157 -7.41 5.95 -33.33
C ASP A 157 -8.39 6.66 -32.39
N THR A 158 -9.21 7.53 -32.96
CA THR A 158 -10.22 8.29 -32.21
C THR A 158 -11.19 7.39 -31.46
N ALA A 159 -11.56 6.23 -32.02
CA ALA A 159 -12.51 5.30 -31.38
C ALA A 159 -11.93 4.72 -30.10
N ALA A 160 -10.66 4.30 -30.10
CA ALA A 160 -9.98 3.82 -28.90
C ALA A 160 -9.74 4.96 -27.89
N LEU A 161 -9.35 6.15 -28.37
CA LEU A 161 -9.10 7.31 -27.51
C LEU A 161 -10.36 7.83 -26.79
N THR A 162 -11.54 7.64 -27.41
CA THR A 162 -12.84 8.05 -26.85
C THR A 162 -13.69 6.89 -26.37
N LYS A 163 -13.08 5.72 -26.13
CA LYS A 163 -13.76 4.56 -25.58
C LYS A 163 -14.40 4.90 -24.22
N PRO A 164 -15.66 4.46 -23.96
CA PRO A 164 -16.27 4.56 -22.63
C PRO A 164 -15.54 3.67 -21.62
N ARG A 165 -15.85 3.82 -20.35
CA ARG A 165 -15.38 2.92 -19.30
C ARG A 165 -15.96 1.53 -19.50
N ASP A 166 -15.14 0.50 -19.41
CA ASP A 166 -15.59 -0.88 -19.24
C ASP A 166 -16.01 -1.08 -17.79
N ASN A 167 -16.99 -1.93 -17.54
CA ASN A 167 -17.46 -2.17 -16.18
C ASN A 167 -16.36 -2.82 -15.31
N ARG A 168 -16.45 -2.61 -14.00
CA ARG A 168 -15.48 -3.11 -13.03
C ARG A 168 -15.28 -4.62 -13.12
N GLU A 169 -16.37 -5.38 -13.28
CA GLU A 169 -16.32 -6.85 -13.32
C GLU A 169 -15.49 -7.35 -14.50
N PHE A 170 -15.69 -6.79 -15.67
CA PHE A 170 -14.90 -7.10 -16.86
C PHE A 170 -13.42 -6.76 -16.67
N VAL A 171 -13.12 -5.57 -16.14
CA VAL A 171 -11.73 -5.15 -15.92
C VAL A 171 -11.04 -6.05 -14.90
N MET A 172 -11.72 -6.42 -13.81
CA MET A 172 -11.17 -7.32 -12.80
C MET A 172 -10.97 -8.74 -13.34
N ASP A 173 -11.83 -9.22 -14.24
CA ASP A 173 -11.62 -10.49 -14.92
C ASP A 173 -10.36 -10.46 -15.80
N LYS A 174 -10.16 -9.37 -16.53
CA LYS A 174 -8.93 -9.17 -17.33
C LYS A 174 -7.66 -9.06 -16.45
N ILE A 175 -7.76 -8.44 -15.29
CA ILE A 175 -6.66 -8.41 -14.31
C ILE A 175 -6.35 -9.83 -13.82
N LEU A 176 -7.37 -10.65 -13.55
CA LEU A 176 -7.18 -12.04 -13.14
C LEU A 176 -6.51 -12.87 -14.23
N GLU A 177 -6.95 -12.73 -15.51
CA GLU A 177 -6.30 -13.38 -16.66
C GLU A 177 -4.81 -13.01 -16.74
N ASP A 178 -4.46 -11.73 -16.60
CA ASP A 178 -3.08 -11.26 -16.62
C ASP A 178 -2.26 -11.81 -15.46
N LEU A 179 -2.83 -11.88 -14.25
CA LEU A 179 -2.13 -12.42 -13.08
C LEU A 179 -1.94 -13.94 -13.16
N GLN A 180 -2.89 -14.68 -13.73
CA GLN A 180 -2.75 -16.09 -14.03
C GLN A 180 -1.62 -16.32 -15.04
N ALA A 181 -1.61 -15.55 -16.14
CA ALA A 181 -0.53 -15.60 -17.11
C ALA A 181 0.84 -15.28 -16.48
N ALA A 182 0.91 -14.24 -15.64
CA ALA A 182 2.13 -13.89 -14.91
C ALA A 182 2.60 -15.01 -13.98
N GLY A 183 1.70 -15.61 -13.19
CA GLY A 183 2.00 -16.72 -12.27
C GLY A 183 2.47 -18.00 -12.97
N GLU A 184 2.01 -18.23 -14.21
CA GLU A 184 2.42 -19.35 -15.02
C GLU A 184 3.71 -19.09 -15.79
N MET A 185 3.92 -17.88 -16.31
CA MET A 185 4.99 -17.56 -17.23
C MET A 185 6.26 -17.06 -16.52
N CYS A 186 6.14 -16.34 -15.42
CA CYS A 186 7.31 -15.88 -14.67
C CYS A 186 8.11 -17.06 -14.11
N SER A 187 9.43 -16.94 -14.20
CA SER A 187 10.37 -17.93 -13.68
C SER A 187 10.48 -17.87 -12.15
N SER A 188 10.77 -19.01 -11.53
CA SER A 188 11.16 -19.12 -10.12
C SER A 188 12.65 -19.46 -9.96
N SER A 189 13.45 -19.36 -11.02
CA SER A 189 14.90 -19.65 -10.93
C SER A 189 15.62 -18.62 -10.06
N ALA A 190 16.76 -19.01 -9.49
CA ALA A 190 17.59 -18.18 -8.60
C ALA A 190 18.00 -16.83 -9.23
N GLU A 191 18.11 -16.78 -10.55
CA GLU A 191 18.41 -15.55 -11.30
C GLU A 191 17.36 -14.47 -11.07
N TYR A 192 16.07 -14.83 -11.08
CA TYR A 192 14.95 -13.90 -10.95
C TYR A 192 14.41 -13.77 -9.52
N THR A 193 14.75 -14.68 -8.62
CA THR A 193 14.34 -14.60 -7.20
C THR A 193 15.38 -13.90 -6.33
N ARG A 194 16.60 -13.72 -6.84
CA ARG A 194 17.72 -13.13 -6.09
C ARG A 194 17.40 -11.75 -5.55
N GLY A 195 17.61 -11.57 -4.24
CA GLY A 195 17.48 -10.30 -3.55
C GLY A 195 16.05 -9.79 -3.39
N SER A 196 15.03 -10.51 -3.86
CA SER A 196 13.61 -10.12 -3.77
C SER A 196 13.28 -8.75 -4.39
N VAL A 197 14.01 -8.34 -5.42
CA VAL A 197 13.87 -7.03 -6.09
C VAL A 197 13.30 -7.10 -7.51
N LEU A 198 13.17 -8.30 -8.06
CA LEU A 198 12.66 -8.54 -9.40
C LEU A 198 11.28 -9.20 -9.37
N ILE A 199 10.51 -8.97 -10.43
CA ILE A 199 9.25 -9.68 -10.62
C ILE A 199 9.56 -11.11 -11.02
N ASN A 200 9.03 -12.07 -10.27
CA ASN A 200 9.19 -13.48 -10.47
C ASN A 200 7.88 -14.23 -10.21
N LYS A 201 7.86 -15.54 -10.33
CA LYS A 201 6.67 -16.36 -10.12
C LYS A 201 6.01 -16.14 -8.76
N TRP A 202 6.82 -16.05 -7.71
CA TRP A 202 6.31 -15.91 -6.35
C TRP A 202 5.75 -14.51 -6.09
N THR A 203 6.38 -13.49 -6.66
CA THR A 203 5.86 -12.11 -6.65
C THR A 203 4.50 -12.03 -7.36
N ALA A 204 4.37 -12.68 -8.52
CA ALA A 204 3.12 -12.70 -9.28
C ALA A 204 1.99 -13.41 -8.52
N LEU A 205 2.26 -14.58 -7.94
CA LEU A 205 1.27 -15.33 -7.15
C LEU A 205 0.89 -14.62 -5.85
N ALA A 206 1.85 -14.05 -5.13
CA ALA A 206 1.57 -13.29 -3.91
C ALA A 206 0.74 -12.04 -4.21
N PHE A 207 1.05 -11.32 -5.30
CA PHE A 207 0.24 -10.19 -5.72
C PHE A 207 -1.15 -10.61 -6.22
N MET A 208 -1.27 -11.73 -6.92
CA MET A 208 -2.55 -12.32 -7.31
C MET A 208 -3.42 -12.59 -6.07
N SER A 209 -2.84 -13.15 -5.00
CA SER A 209 -3.59 -13.38 -3.76
C SER A 209 -4.13 -12.07 -3.14
N ARG A 210 -3.35 -10.99 -3.15
CA ARG A 210 -3.77 -9.66 -2.69
C ARG A 210 -4.93 -9.10 -3.52
N VAL A 211 -4.78 -9.10 -4.84
CA VAL A 211 -5.78 -8.53 -5.78
C VAL A 211 -7.09 -9.31 -5.74
N CYS A 212 -6.99 -10.63 -5.73
CA CYS A 212 -8.16 -11.51 -5.71
C CYS A 212 -8.88 -11.45 -4.35
N LEU A 213 -8.17 -11.42 -3.23
CA LEU A 213 -8.79 -11.20 -1.93
C LEU A 213 -9.52 -9.85 -1.87
N TYR A 214 -8.89 -8.80 -2.42
CA TYR A 214 -9.52 -7.47 -2.47
C TYR A 214 -10.85 -7.53 -3.22
N GLU A 215 -10.87 -8.04 -4.45
CA GLU A 215 -12.08 -8.05 -5.28
C GLU A 215 -13.16 -8.98 -4.73
N GLY A 216 -12.77 -10.18 -4.28
CA GLY A 216 -13.72 -11.14 -3.71
C GLY A 216 -14.47 -10.58 -2.50
N THR A 217 -13.73 -9.96 -1.57
CA THR A 217 -14.34 -9.32 -0.40
C THR A 217 -15.05 -8.02 -0.76
N TYR A 218 -14.55 -7.25 -1.72
CA TYR A 218 -15.20 -6.03 -2.17
C TYR A 218 -16.62 -6.33 -2.65
N ARG A 219 -16.81 -7.32 -3.53
CA ARG A 219 -18.15 -7.73 -4.00
C ARG A 219 -19.02 -8.29 -2.88
N LYS A 220 -18.43 -9.01 -1.93
CA LYS A 220 -19.17 -9.56 -0.79
C LYS A 220 -19.75 -8.49 0.15
N TYR A 221 -18.98 -7.42 0.39
CA TYR A 221 -19.35 -6.40 1.39
C TYR A 221 -19.96 -5.13 0.79
N HIS A 222 -19.99 -4.98 -0.53
CA HIS A 222 -20.71 -3.92 -1.23
C HIS A 222 -21.89 -4.52 -1.98
N SER A 223 -23.10 -4.08 -1.68
CA SER A 223 -24.32 -4.63 -2.29
C SER A 223 -24.45 -4.33 -3.79
N VAL A 224 -23.77 -3.28 -4.27
CA VAL A 224 -23.78 -2.82 -5.66
C VAL A 224 -22.38 -2.39 -6.08
N ASP A 225 -22.12 -2.30 -7.38
CA ASP A 225 -20.92 -1.63 -7.91
C ASP A 225 -21.03 -0.12 -7.68
N PRO A 226 -20.16 0.49 -6.85
CA PRO A 226 -20.22 1.93 -6.58
C PRO A 226 -19.97 2.81 -7.81
N SER A 227 -19.47 2.26 -8.92
CA SER A 227 -19.23 3.02 -10.17
C SER A 227 -20.48 3.17 -11.03
N THR A 228 -21.52 2.35 -10.79
CA THR A 228 -22.76 2.31 -11.58
C THR A 228 -24.02 2.30 -10.73
N LEU A 229 -23.91 1.92 -9.45
CA LEU A 229 -25.00 1.61 -8.51
C LEU A 229 -25.85 0.40 -8.93
N GLU A 230 -25.38 -0.40 -9.88
CA GLU A 230 -26.05 -1.62 -10.31
C GLU A 230 -25.61 -2.82 -9.43
N PRO A 231 -26.49 -3.81 -9.22
CA PRO A 231 -26.11 -5.05 -8.57
C PRO A 231 -24.99 -5.77 -9.32
N TRP A 232 -24.13 -6.48 -8.56
CA TRP A 232 -23.11 -7.33 -9.15
C TRP A 232 -23.73 -8.43 -10.02
N GLN A 233 -23.18 -8.66 -11.21
CA GLN A 233 -23.62 -9.75 -12.10
C GLN A 233 -23.09 -11.09 -11.62
N THR A 234 -21.92 -11.08 -10.96
CA THR A 234 -21.29 -12.25 -10.35
C THR A 234 -20.86 -11.94 -8.93
N ASP A 235 -20.95 -12.93 -8.05
CA ASP A 235 -20.38 -12.82 -6.71
C ASP A 235 -18.83 -12.78 -6.74
N GLY A 236 -18.24 -12.59 -5.60
CA GLY A 236 -16.77 -12.55 -5.45
C GLY A 236 -16.12 -13.93 -5.29
N GLU A 237 -16.85 -15.04 -5.32
CA GLU A 237 -16.35 -16.36 -4.93
C GLU A 237 -15.17 -16.84 -5.78
N LYS A 238 -15.23 -16.65 -7.11
CA LYS A 238 -14.11 -17.01 -8.00
C LYS A 238 -12.80 -16.31 -7.62
N PHE A 239 -12.88 -15.07 -7.15
CA PHE A 239 -11.71 -14.31 -6.70
C PHE A 239 -11.22 -14.79 -5.34
N LEU A 240 -12.11 -15.14 -4.40
CA LEU A 240 -11.71 -15.74 -3.13
C LEU A 240 -10.99 -17.07 -3.33
N LYS A 241 -11.51 -17.94 -4.22
CA LYS A 241 -10.83 -19.19 -4.61
C LYS A 241 -9.44 -18.92 -5.20
N ALA A 242 -9.35 -18.00 -6.17
CA ALA A 242 -8.07 -17.63 -6.79
C ALA A 242 -7.08 -17.03 -5.77
N ALA A 243 -7.57 -16.26 -4.79
CA ALA A 243 -6.74 -15.74 -3.70
C ALA A 243 -6.17 -16.87 -2.83
N ALA A 244 -7.02 -17.81 -2.40
CA ALA A 244 -6.59 -18.95 -1.62
C ALA A 244 -5.60 -19.86 -2.39
N GLU A 245 -5.91 -20.20 -3.64
CA GLU A 245 -5.06 -21.06 -4.46
C GLU A 245 -3.68 -20.46 -4.75
N SER A 246 -3.63 -19.15 -5.08
CA SER A 246 -2.37 -18.48 -5.36
C SER A 246 -1.52 -18.30 -4.10
N ALA A 247 -2.13 -18.00 -2.96
CA ALA A 247 -1.45 -17.93 -1.68
C ALA A 247 -0.90 -19.31 -1.27
N LEU A 248 -1.71 -20.38 -1.40
CA LEU A 248 -1.30 -21.74 -1.08
C LEU A 248 -0.09 -22.18 -1.92
N LYS A 249 -0.06 -21.89 -3.22
CA LYS A 249 1.10 -22.19 -4.08
C LYS A 249 2.40 -21.53 -3.58
N VAL A 250 2.33 -20.32 -3.02
CA VAL A 250 3.50 -19.66 -2.40
C VAL A 250 3.86 -20.35 -1.09
N MET A 251 2.87 -20.71 -0.26
CA MET A 251 3.10 -21.40 1.01
C MET A 251 3.74 -22.78 0.81
N GLU A 252 3.25 -23.55 -0.16
CA GLU A 252 3.75 -24.91 -0.47
C GLU A 252 5.08 -24.92 -1.20
N SER A 253 5.55 -23.78 -1.72
CA SER A 253 6.83 -23.69 -2.41
C SER A 253 8.03 -24.01 -1.50
N GLY A 254 7.90 -23.74 -0.20
CA GLY A 254 9.00 -23.85 0.76
C GLY A 254 10.09 -22.79 0.61
N GLU A 255 9.90 -21.81 -0.30
CA GLU A 255 10.88 -20.75 -0.58
C GLU A 255 10.90 -19.66 0.50
N TYR A 256 9.80 -19.52 1.26
CA TYR A 256 9.66 -18.45 2.24
C TYR A 256 9.27 -18.97 3.60
N THR A 257 9.78 -18.28 4.63
CA THR A 257 9.44 -18.48 6.04
C THR A 257 9.29 -17.12 6.73
N LEU A 258 8.73 -17.10 7.93
CA LEU A 258 8.71 -15.88 8.72
C LEU A 258 10.10 -15.56 9.29
N ALA A 259 10.58 -14.35 9.12
CA ALA A 259 11.79 -13.85 9.77
C ALA A 259 11.64 -13.92 11.30
N LYS A 260 12.73 -14.25 11.99
CA LYS A 260 12.70 -14.44 13.46
C LYS A 260 12.40 -13.14 14.20
N ASP A 261 12.95 -12.03 13.73
CA ASP A 261 12.75 -10.71 14.30
C ASP A 261 11.91 -9.84 13.37
N TYR A 262 10.73 -9.44 13.88
CA TYR A 262 9.79 -8.60 13.15
C TYR A 262 10.37 -7.22 12.81
N ARG A 263 11.13 -6.60 13.74
CA ARG A 263 11.64 -5.26 13.53
C ARG A 263 12.74 -5.20 12.46
N SER A 264 13.57 -6.22 12.38
CA SER A 264 14.66 -6.30 11.39
C SER A 264 14.16 -6.24 9.94
N LEU A 265 12.93 -6.68 9.68
CA LEU A 265 12.30 -6.57 8.35
C LEU A 265 12.25 -5.12 7.82
N PHE A 266 12.20 -4.14 8.70
CA PHE A 266 11.92 -2.74 8.35
C PHE A 266 13.09 -1.79 8.55
N ILE A 267 14.16 -2.22 9.24
CA ILE A 267 15.31 -1.36 9.57
C ILE A 267 16.64 -1.88 9.02
N SER A 268 16.66 -3.04 8.35
CA SER A 268 17.89 -3.62 7.82
C SER A 268 18.32 -2.98 6.50
N ALA A 269 19.63 -2.96 6.24
CA ALA A 269 20.20 -2.46 5.00
C ALA A 269 19.77 -3.27 3.77
N SER A 270 19.66 -4.59 3.92
CA SER A 270 19.21 -5.50 2.88
C SER A 270 17.86 -6.08 3.23
N LEU A 271 17.08 -6.44 2.22
CA LEU A 271 15.83 -7.16 2.40
C LEU A 271 16.08 -8.52 3.07
N GLN A 272 15.23 -8.88 4.02
CA GLN A 272 15.23 -10.20 4.66
C GLN A 272 14.53 -11.20 3.73
N THR A 273 15.29 -11.78 2.80
CA THR A 273 14.76 -12.56 1.67
C THR A 273 14.07 -13.86 2.08
N GLU A 274 14.27 -14.32 3.32
CA GLU A 274 13.52 -15.44 3.88
C GLU A 274 12.03 -15.12 4.05
N GLU A 275 11.64 -13.86 4.23
CA GLU A 275 10.24 -13.44 4.35
C GLU A 275 9.81 -12.47 3.26
N VAL A 276 10.72 -11.62 2.77
CA VAL A 276 10.38 -10.60 1.77
C VAL A 276 10.35 -11.23 0.37
N ILE A 277 9.17 -11.22 -0.25
CA ILE A 277 8.95 -11.74 -1.60
C ILE A 277 9.29 -10.69 -2.66
N PHE A 278 8.94 -9.43 -2.38
CA PHE A 278 9.24 -8.30 -3.24
C PHE A 278 9.46 -7.04 -2.42
N GLY A 279 10.49 -6.28 -2.75
CA GLY A 279 10.85 -5.07 -2.04
C GLY A 279 11.71 -4.13 -2.86
N ARG A 280 12.13 -3.04 -2.22
CA ARG A 280 12.97 -2.01 -2.79
C ARG A 280 14.21 -1.84 -1.92
N GLU A 281 15.37 -2.05 -2.52
CA GLU A 281 16.65 -1.87 -1.84
C GLU A 281 17.14 -0.42 -1.90
N PHE A 282 17.83 -0.04 -0.84
CA PHE A 282 18.51 1.24 -0.69
C PHE A 282 19.94 1.01 -0.23
N SER A 283 20.81 1.97 -0.45
CA SER A 283 22.24 1.83 -0.11
C SER A 283 22.86 3.17 0.25
N LYS A 284 23.35 3.26 1.47
CA LYS A 284 24.13 4.40 1.93
C LYS A 284 25.39 4.62 1.08
N ASN A 285 26.09 3.53 0.74
CA ASN A 285 27.34 3.58 -0.01
C ASN A 285 27.16 4.11 -1.44
N LEU A 286 26.00 3.86 -2.04
CA LEU A 286 25.64 4.36 -3.37
C LEU A 286 24.90 5.71 -3.33
N GLY A 287 24.67 6.28 -2.15
CA GLY A 287 23.90 7.49 -1.99
C GLY A 287 22.42 7.37 -2.35
N VAL A 288 21.90 6.14 -2.47
CA VAL A 288 20.49 5.86 -2.75
C VAL A 288 19.76 5.70 -1.42
N CYS A 289 19.21 6.79 -0.92
CA CYS A 289 18.54 6.88 0.38
C CYS A 289 17.13 7.43 0.25
N HIS A 290 16.39 7.43 1.37
CA HIS A 290 15.01 7.89 1.45
C HIS A 290 14.71 8.64 2.76
N ASP A 291 13.46 9.03 2.98
CA ASP A 291 13.02 9.93 4.05
C ASP A 291 12.33 9.25 5.23
N ALA A 292 12.26 7.91 5.31
CA ALA A 292 11.35 7.27 6.26
C ALA A 292 11.62 7.66 7.73
N THR A 293 12.88 7.63 8.18
CA THR A 293 13.21 8.04 9.56
C THR A 293 12.90 9.52 9.78
N TRP A 294 13.30 10.39 8.84
CA TRP A 294 13.04 11.83 8.91
C TRP A 294 11.55 12.15 9.05
N ILE A 295 10.68 11.48 8.30
CA ILE A 295 9.22 11.68 8.34
C ILE A 295 8.66 11.45 9.75
N TYR A 296 9.18 10.45 10.47
CA TYR A 296 8.64 10.04 11.76
C TYR A 296 9.40 10.62 12.97
N PHE A 297 10.53 11.30 12.75
CA PHE A 297 11.36 11.86 13.80
C PHE A 297 11.70 13.34 13.66
N SER A 298 11.22 14.02 12.60
CA SER A 298 11.44 15.46 12.45
C SER A 298 10.17 16.27 12.71
N PRO A 299 10.24 17.29 13.59
CA PRO A 299 9.11 18.19 13.82
C PRO A 299 8.84 19.12 12.64
N THR A 300 9.74 19.16 11.64
CA THR A 300 9.57 19.97 10.44
C THR A 300 8.67 19.31 9.39
N THR A 301 8.39 18.02 9.55
CA THR A 301 7.41 17.33 8.69
C THR A 301 6.00 17.65 9.18
N SER A 302 5.15 18.09 8.27
CA SER A 302 3.78 18.49 8.62
C SER A 302 2.82 17.33 8.89
N THR A 303 3.22 16.08 8.66
CA THR A 303 2.27 14.95 8.63
C THR A 303 1.91 14.40 10.00
N ARG A 304 2.83 14.38 10.96
CA ARG A 304 2.63 13.92 12.35
C ARG A 304 1.78 12.66 12.48
N ILE A 305 2.06 11.65 11.63
CA ILE A 305 1.32 10.38 11.65
C ILE A 305 1.48 9.74 13.01
N SER A 306 0.36 9.35 13.62
CA SER A 306 0.31 8.71 14.95
C SER A 306 -0.71 7.60 14.93
N LEU A 307 -0.53 6.55 15.73
CA LEU A 307 -1.56 5.55 15.91
C LEU A 307 -2.61 6.04 16.91
N VAL A 308 -3.82 5.48 16.86
CA VAL A 308 -4.90 5.84 17.79
C VAL A 308 -5.11 4.76 18.85
N LYS A 309 -5.55 5.16 20.05
CA LYS A 309 -5.79 4.26 21.20
C LYS A 309 -6.64 3.06 20.84
N GLN A 310 -7.73 3.27 20.12
CA GLN A 310 -8.65 2.20 19.75
C GLN A 310 -7.97 1.09 18.94
N PHE A 311 -7.00 1.44 18.08
CA PHE A 311 -6.21 0.45 17.36
C PHE A 311 -5.17 -0.20 18.27
N MET A 312 -4.50 0.57 19.13
CA MET A 312 -3.52 0.03 20.08
C MET A 312 -4.15 -0.99 21.05
N ASP A 313 -5.45 -0.84 21.36
CA ASP A 313 -6.20 -1.78 22.18
C ASP A 313 -6.47 -3.12 21.49
N THR A 314 -6.33 -3.21 20.17
CA THR A 314 -6.47 -4.47 19.42
C THR A 314 -5.29 -5.44 19.61
N TYR A 315 -4.10 -4.93 20.00
CA TYR A 315 -2.95 -5.78 20.29
C TYR A 315 -3.26 -6.70 21.48
N LEU A 316 -2.90 -7.97 21.38
CA LEU A 316 -3.20 -8.98 22.41
C LEU A 316 -2.21 -8.92 23.58
N MET A 317 -2.60 -9.57 24.65
CA MET A 317 -1.67 -9.96 25.73
C MET A 317 -0.79 -11.13 25.26
N THR A 318 0.36 -11.33 25.89
CA THR A 318 1.28 -12.46 25.56
C THR A 318 0.66 -13.83 25.77
N ASP A 319 -0.31 -13.95 26.67
CA ASP A 319 -1.07 -15.20 26.88
C ASP A 319 -2.16 -15.46 25.81
N GLY A 320 -2.31 -14.54 24.85
CA GLY A 320 -3.27 -14.61 23.74
C GLY A 320 -4.65 -14.06 24.07
N THR A 321 -4.87 -13.54 25.27
CA THR A 321 -6.15 -12.91 25.64
C THR A 321 -6.26 -11.50 25.07
N PRO A 322 -7.47 -11.00 24.77
CA PRO A 322 -7.67 -9.60 24.42
C PRO A 322 -7.23 -8.67 25.56
N PHE A 323 -6.49 -7.61 25.23
CA PHE A 323 -6.13 -6.57 26.20
C PHE A 323 -7.36 -5.95 26.85
N THR A 324 -8.41 -5.78 26.09
CA THR A 324 -9.69 -5.19 26.51
C THR A 324 -10.52 -6.09 27.41
N ALA A 325 -10.09 -7.34 27.63
CA ALA A 325 -10.67 -8.22 28.66
C ALA A 325 -10.21 -7.87 30.08
N ARG A 326 -9.17 -7.07 30.24
CA ARG A 326 -8.72 -6.57 31.55
C ARG A 326 -9.71 -5.51 32.06
N ALA A 327 -9.99 -5.55 33.36
CA ALA A 327 -10.92 -4.60 34.00
C ALA A 327 -10.37 -3.15 33.98
N ASP A 328 -9.06 -2.98 34.02
CA ASP A 328 -8.34 -1.71 34.12
C ASP A 328 -7.82 -1.17 32.76
N TYR A 329 -8.10 -1.83 31.64
CA TYR A 329 -7.49 -1.47 30.33
C TYR A 329 -7.74 -0.02 29.91
N LYS A 330 -8.84 0.58 30.37
CA LYS A 330 -9.21 1.95 30.02
C LYS A 330 -8.39 3.02 30.74
N THR A 331 -7.81 2.69 31.88
CA THR A 331 -7.15 3.64 32.77
C THR A 331 -5.65 3.39 32.93
N LEU A 332 -5.10 2.43 32.18
CA LEU A 332 -3.68 2.17 32.19
C LEU A 332 -2.92 3.35 31.57
N LYS A 333 -1.88 3.78 32.28
CA LYS A 333 -0.95 4.77 31.77
C LYS A 333 -0.07 4.17 30.68
N TYR A 334 0.47 4.99 29.81
CA TYR A 334 1.34 4.59 28.72
C TYR A 334 2.45 3.59 29.14
N THR A 335 3.11 3.83 30.26
CA THR A 335 4.17 2.95 30.76
C THR A 335 3.68 1.57 31.17
N GLU A 336 2.41 1.45 31.52
CA GLU A 336 1.77 0.20 31.96
C GLU A 336 1.13 -0.59 30.80
N GLU A 337 0.72 0.12 29.74
CA GLU A 337 0.04 -0.49 28.59
C GLU A 337 0.90 -1.49 27.83
N PHE A 338 2.24 -1.35 27.86
CA PHE A 338 3.16 -2.22 27.13
C PHE A 338 3.53 -3.49 27.86
N ALA A 339 3.15 -3.63 29.14
CA ALA A 339 3.49 -4.78 29.94
C ALA A 339 2.75 -6.04 29.48
N ASN A 340 3.48 -7.12 29.18
CA ASN A 340 2.94 -8.40 28.73
C ASN A 340 2.07 -8.30 27.46
N ARG A 341 2.40 -7.42 26.54
CA ARG A 341 1.70 -7.23 25.26
C ARG A 341 2.46 -7.87 24.09
N ASP A 342 1.75 -8.02 22.99
CA ASP A 342 2.29 -8.38 21.69
C ASP A 342 3.54 -7.54 21.36
N LYS A 343 4.67 -8.20 21.10
CA LYS A 343 5.96 -7.54 20.88
C LYS A 343 5.96 -6.62 19.65
N ARG A 344 5.07 -6.84 18.69
CA ARG A 344 4.92 -5.96 17.52
C ARG A 344 4.46 -4.57 17.91
N MET A 345 3.77 -4.41 19.06
CA MET A 345 3.39 -3.10 19.58
C MET A 345 4.63 -2.21 19.79
N ALA A 346 5.63 -2.71 20.53
CA ALA A 346 6.89 -2.00 20.77
C ALA A 346 7.79 -1.88 19.53
N SER A 347 7.56 -2.71 18.49
CA SER A 347 8.24 -2.59 17.20
C SER A 347 7.57 -1.59 16.26
N THR A 348 6.31 -1.22 16.53
CA THR A 348 5.51 -0.32 15.69
C THR A 348 5.54 1.12 16.20
N VAL A 349 5.46 1.31 17.52
CA VAL A 349 5.50 2.64 18.15
C VAL A 349 6.59 2.74 19.21
N VAL A 350 7.00 3.96 19.51
CA VAL A 350 7.89 4.25 20.65
C VAL A 350 7.29 3.57 21.89
N SER A 351 8.05 2.72 22.56
CA SER A 351 7.69 2.08 23.82
C SER A 351 8.40 2.74 24.99
N PRO A 352 7.98 2.48 26.25
CA PRO A 352 8.70 3.02 27.43
C PRO A 352 10.19 2.66 27.48
N ASP A 353 10.57 1.51 26.93
CA ASP A 353 11.94 1.00 26.92
C ASP A 353 12.68 1.33 25.62
N TYR A 354 12.07 2.09 24.70
CA TYR A 354 12.67 2.41 23.42
C TYR A 354 13.90 3.31 23.58
N LYS A 355 14.95 2.98 22.86
CA LYS A 355 16.21 3.73 22.85
C LYS A 355 16.63 4.05 21.43
N ARG A 356 17.35 5.15 21.29
CA ARG A 356 18.05 5.51 20.07
C ARG A 356 19.55 5.60 20.34
N VAL A 357 20.35 5.34 19.32
CA VAL A 357 21.79 5.56 19.36
C VAL A 357 22.09 6.95 18.81
N THR A 358 22.61 7.84 19.66
CA THR A 358 23.01 9.20 19.28
C THR A 358 24.42 9.44 19.75
N GLY A 359 25.34 9.85 18.85
CA GLY A 359 26.74 10.05 19.17
C GLY A 359 27.42 8.77 19.70
N GLY A 360 27.02 7.59 19.21
CA GLY A 360 27.55 6.29 19.61
C GLY A 360 27.05 5.77 20.96
N LYS A 361 26.08 6.41 21.58
CA LYS A 361 25.51 6.01 22.88
C LYS A 361 24.03 5.73 22.79
N GLU A 362 23.58 4.62 23.40
CA GLU A 362 22.15 4.38 23.60
C GLU A 362 21.59 5.40 24.60
N THR A 363 20.54 6.09 24.20
CA THR A 363 19.79 7.05 25.02
C THR A 363 18.31 6.69 25.02
N PRO A 364 17.61 6.71 26.17
CA PRO A 364 16.18 6.55 26.20
C PRO A 364 15.50 7.62 25.34
N TYR A 365 14.46 7.23 24.63
CA TYR A 365 13.66 8.13 23.81
C TYR A 365 12.18 7.97 24.17
N SER A 366 11.52 9.09 24.43
CA SER A 366 10.08 9.16 24.70
C SER A 366 9.34 9.78 23.51
N PRO A 367 8.04 9.54 23.35
CA PRO A 367 7.25 10.16 22.30
C PRO A 367 7.40 11.69 22.32
N ASP A 368 7.70 12.28 21.16
CA ASP A 368 7.88 13.72 21.01
C ASP A 368 6.55 14.35 20.55
N TRP A 369 6.00 15.23 21.37
CA TRP A 369 4.74 15.92 21.11
C TRP A 369 4.79 16.92 19.96
N ASN A 370 5.97 17.26 19.49
CA ASN A 370 6.11 17.99 18.22
C ASN A 370 5.92 17.09 17.01
N ILE A 371 5.91 15.75 17.21
CA ILE A 371 5.85 14.74 16.17
C ILE A 371 4.57 13.90 16.27
N THR A 372 4.12 13.55 17.49
CA THR A 372 2.92 12.73 17.67
C THR A 372 1.71 13.54 18.08
N MET A 373 0.52 13.13 17.60
CA MET A 373 -0.76 13.71 17.94
C MET A 373 -1.47 12.96 19.08
N THR A 374 -1.04 11.74 19.36
CA THR A 374 -1.77 10.81 20.24
C THR A 374 -0.89 10.23 21.36
N GLY A 375 0.42 10.43 21.30
CA GLY A 375 1.40 9.75 22.15
C GLY A 375 1.91 8.43 21.57
N TYR A 376 1.24 7.83 20.57
CA TYR A 376 1.69 6.61 19.89
C TYR A 376 2.46 6.96 18.62
N GLN A 377 3.72 7.40 18.80
CA GLN A 377 4.63 7.80 17.72
C GLN A 377 5.16 6.57 16.98
N PRO A 378 4.98 6.44 15.64
CA PRO A 378 5.47 5.30 14.89
C PRO A 378 6.99 5.26 14.78
N ILE A 379 7.54 4.02 14.82
CA ILE A 379 8.96 3.75 14.61
C ILE A 379 9.23 2.64 13.60
N LYS A 380 8.21 1.97 13.08
CA LYS A 380 8.34 0.75 12.29
C LYS A 380 9.41 0.84 11.19
N TRP A 381 9.48 1.95 10.47
CA TRP A 381 10.38 2.20 9.35
C TRP A 381 11.66 2.96 9.72
N CYS A 382 11.86 3.23 11.02
CA CYS A 382 12.87 4.16 11.47
C CYS A 382 14.13 3.42 11.91
N ILE A 383 15.27 3.83 11.37
CA ILE A 383 16.59 3.39 11.81
C ILE A 383 16.83 3.97 13.20
N ASP A 384 17.23 3.11 14.17
CA ASP A 384 17.41 3.50 15.56
C ASP A 384 18.74 4.23 15.81
N ASP A 385 19.74 4.01 14.94
CA ASP A 385 21.05 4.63 15.01
C ASP A 385 21.12 5.91 14.17
N ASP A 386 21.34 7.07 14.82
CA ASP A 386 21.43 8.38 14.17
C ASP A 386 22.88 8.79 13.80
N ASN A 387 23.88 7.93 13.94
CA ASN A 387 25.27 8.26 13.60
C ASN A 387 25.41 8.69 12.11
N ASP A 388 24.52 8.23 11.25
CA ASP A 388 24.47 8.60 9.83
C ASP A 388 23.58 9.80 9.51
N GLY A 389 23.03 10.45 10.54
CA GLY A 389 22.13 11.58 10.40
C GLY A 389 20.79 11.20 9.75
N VAL A 390 20.29 9.98 10.01
CA VAL A 390 19.07 9.43 9.41
C VAL A 390 17.80 10.23 9.75
N MET A 391 17.86 11.07 10.78
CA MET A 391 16.81 12.03 11.12
C MET A 391 16.76 13.24 10.17
N ASN A 392 17.67 13.34 9.19
CA ASN A 392 17.63 14.34 8.14
C ASN A 392 17.00 13.76 6.85
N SER A 393 16.53 14.65 5.98
CA SER A 393 15.92 14.28 4.69
C SER A 393 16.92 13.50 3.82
N ALA A 394 16.44 12.47 3.15
CA ALA A 394 17.17 11.62 2.21
C ALA A 394 18.43 10.95 2.84
N LYS A 395 18.33 10.49 4.09
CA LYS A 395 19.42 9.81 4.79
C LYS A 395 19.10 8.40 5.28
N SER A 396 17.85 7.98 5.26
CA SER A 396 17.48 6.60 5.58
C SER A 396 17.94 5.65 4.47
N TRP A 397 18.57 4.56 4.84
CA TRP A 397 19.19 3.59 3.93
C TRP A 397 18.65 2.17 4.08
N ASN A 398 17.70 1.95 4.98
CA ASN A 398 17.05 0.66 5.19
C ASN A 398 16.21 0.27 3.97
N SER A 399 16.27 -1.01 3.59
CA SER A 399 15.49 -1.56 2.49
C SER A 399 14.03 -1.76 2.88
N LEU A 400 13.12 -1.61 1.91
CA LEU A 400 11.68 -1.50 2.14
C LEU A 400 10.93 -2.68 1.53
N PRO A 401 10.35 -3.60 2.33
CA PRO A 401 9.43 -4.63 1.87
C PRO A 401 8.17 -4.05 1.21
N ILE A 402 7.69 -4.68 0.14
CA ILE A 402 6.44 -4.35 -0.59
C ILE A 402 5.43 -5.50 -0.48
N ILE A 403 5.92 -6.74 -0.60
CA ILE A 403 5.12 -7.96 -0.41
C ILE A 403 5.93 -8.90 0.48
N ARG A 404 5.31 -9.39 1.55
CA ARG A 404 5.92 -10.30 2.52
C ARG A 404 5.12 -11.59 2.65
N TYR A 405 5.80 -12.67 3.05
CA TYR A 405 5.18 -13.97 3.29
C TYR A 405 4.07 -13.90 4.35
N ALA A 406 4.23 -13.07 5.38
CA ALA A 406 3.17 -12.82 6.37
C ALA A 406 1.85 -12.36 5.75
N GLU A 407 1.90 -11.53 4.70
CA GLU A 407 0.70 -11.11 3.98
C GLU A 407 0.06 -12.28 3.22
N VAL A 408 0.87 -13.15 2.62
CA VAL A 408 0.37 -14.35 1.92
C VAL A 408 -0.38 -15.28 2.88
N LEU A 409 0.18 -15.50 4.08
CA LEU A 409 -0.50 -16.27 5.14
C LEU A 409 -1.85 -15.67 5.51
N LEU A 410 -1.89 -14.35 5.68
CA LEU A 410 -3.11 -13.61 6.03
C LEU A 410 -4.13 -13.59 4.87
N ASN A 411 -3.67 -13.49 3.63
CA ASN A 411 -4.54 -13.56 2.45
C ASN A 411 -5.19 -14.94 2.32
N TYR A 412 -4.42 -16.01 2.56
CA TYR A 412 -4.95 -17.38 2.58
C TYR A 412 -5.99 -17.56 3.69
N ALA A 413 -5.64 -17.18 4.92
CA ALA A 413 -6.55 -17.30 6.07
C ALA A 413 -7.88 -16.55 5.84
N GLU A 414 -7.81 -15.32 5.35
CA GLU A 414 -9.00 -14.51 5.13
C GLU A 414 -9.85 -15.07 3.98
N ALA A 415 -9.24 -15.46 2.86
CA ALA A 415 -9.98 -16.06 1.74
C ALA A 415 -10.73 -17.33 2.17
N ARG A 416 -10.08 -18.21 2.95
CA ARG A 416 -10.71 -19.42 3.51
C ARG A 416 -11.83 -19.09 4.49
N ALA A 417 -11.62 -18.10 5.34
CA ALA A 417 -12.66 -17.68 6.30
C ALA A 417 -13.86 -17.04 5.57
N GLU A 418 -13.62 -16.22 4.55
CA GLU A 418 -14.70 -15.59 3.78
C GLU A 418 -15.54 -16.59 2.97
N MET A 419 -14.97 -17.75 2.61
CA MET A 419 -15.66 -18.90 2.00
C MET A 419 -16.31 -19.84 3.04
N GLY A 420 -16.14 -19.58 4.34
CA GLY A 420 -16.66 -20.47 5.40
C GLY A 420 -15.83 -21.76 5.60
N GLU A 421 -14.59 -21.76 5.14
CA GLU A 421 -13.69 -22.92 5.13
C GLU A 421 -12.53 -22.79 6.14
N MET A 422 -12.63 -21.86 7.09
CA MET A 422 -11.63 -21.67 8.15
C MET A 422 -11.77 -22.73 9.22
N ASP A 423 -10.68 -23.41 9.53
CA ASP A 423 -10.60 -24.42 10.58
C ASP A 423 -9.29 -24.30 11.39
N GLU A 424 -9.08 -25.22 12.34
CA GLU A 424 -7.85 -25.29 13.13
C GLU A 424 -6.61 -25.55 12.29
N THR A 425 -6.72 -26.30 11.20
CA THR A 425 -5.59 -26.57 10.30
C THR A 425 -5.12 -25.29 9.63
N VAL A 426 -6.06 -24.54 9.03
CA VAL A 426 -5.77 -23.24 8.42
C VAL A 426 -5.20 -22.26 9.44
N TRP A 427 -5.77 -22.22 10.65
CA TRP A 427 -5.26 -21.39 11.74
C TRP A 427 -3.80 -21.70 12.06
N ASN A 428 -3.47 -22.96 12.23
CA ASN A 428 -2.12 -23.42 12.59
C ASN A 428 -1.10 -23.18 11.45
N MET A 429 -1.55 -23.17 10.21
CA MET A 429 -0.70 -22.83 9.06
C MET A 429 -0.45 -21.34 8.90
N THR A 430 -1.32 -20.46 9.41
CA THR A 430 -1.36 -19.05 9.08
C THR A 430 -1.23 -18.12 10.29
N ILE A 431 -2.26 -18.05 11.14
CA ILE A 431 -2.32 -17.10 12.26
C ILE A 431 -1.37 -17.50 13.39
N ALA A 432 -1.30 -18.80 13.69
CA ALA A 432 -0.47 -19.29 14.79
C ALA A 432 1.03 -18.97 14.63
N PRO A 433 1.66 -19.14 13.46
CA PRO A 433 3.06 -18.75 13.26
C PRO A 433 3.32 -17.24 13.47
N LEU A 434 2.40 -16.38 13.02
CA LEU A 434 2.51 -14.92 13.20
C LEU A 434 2.47 -14.53 14.69
N ARG A 435 1.52 -15.09 15.44
CA ARG A 435 1.39 -14.86 16.90
C ARG A 435 2.60 -15.41 17.66
N ASN A 436 3.06 -16.61 17.32
CA ASN A 436 4.23 -17.22 17.97
C ASN A 436 5.49 -16.37 17.77
N ARG A 437 5.74 -15.85 16.56
CA ARG A 437 6.83 -14.92 16.31
C ARG A 437 6.70 -13.65 17.15
N ALA A 438 5.49 -13.13 17.31
CA ALA A 438 5.19 -11.95 18.11
C ALA A 438 5.28 -12.19 19.63
N GLY A 439 5.54 -13.41 20.07
CA GLY A 439 5.56 -13.79 21.49
C GLY A 439 4.18 -13.83 22.12
N VAL A 440 3.15 -14.04 21.32
CA VAL A 440 1.75 -14.18 21.73
C VAL A 440 1.34 -15.64 21.61
N LYS A 441 0.76 -16.20 22.67
CA LYS A 441 0.20 -17.55 22.62
C LYS A 441 -0.93 -17.59 21.58
N SER A 442 -0.83 -18.51 20.65
CA SER A 442 -1.88 -18.68 19.64
C SER A 442 -3.07 -19.41 20.22
N VAL A 443 -4.09 -18.66 20.61
CA VAL A 443 -5.35 -19.19 21.14
C VAL A 443 -6.40 -19.14 20.02
N ILE A 444 -7.01 -20.29 19.74
CA ILE A 444 -8.13 -20.38 18.80
C ILE A 444 -9.37 -19.73 19.44
N PRO A 445 -10.02 -18.76 18.76
CA PRO A 445 -11.17 -18.07 19.32
C PRO A 445 -12.36 -19.04 19.50
N SER A 446 -12.95 -19.04 20.68
CA SER A 446 -14.17 -19.83 20.97
C SER A 446 -15.45 -19.09 20.55
N SER A 447 -15.42 -17.76 20.59
CA SER A 447 -16.53 -16.86 20.25
C SER A 447 -16.00 -15.57 19.64
N PRO A 448 -16.87 -14.80 18.95
CA PRO A 448 -16.51 -13.47 18.46
C PRO A 448 -16.10 -12.54 19.59
N ASP A 449 -14.98 -11.84 19.42
CA ASP A 449 -14.50 -10.85 20.40
C ASP A 449 -15.42 -9.62 20.37
N LYS A 450 -15.92 -9.25 21.56
CA LYS A 450 -16.85 -8.12 21.73
C LYS A 450 -16.23 -6.80 21.28
N TYR A 451 -14.97 -6.54 21.69
CA TYR A 451 -14.28 -5.31 21.30
C TYR A 451 -14.07 -5.21 19.79
N MET A 452 -13.70 -6.32 19.15
CA MET A 452 -13.52 -6.33 17.69
C MET A 452 -14.85 -6.13 16.93
N ARG A 453 -15.98 -6.63 17.45
CA ARG A 453 -17.30 -6.30 16.89
C ARG A 453 -17.59 -4.80 16.96
N GLU A 454 -17.42 -4.21 18.14
CA GLU A 454 -17.58 -2.77 18.34
C GLU A 454 -16.61 -1.98 17.46
N TYR A 455 -15.35 -2.45 17.36
CA TYR A 455 -14.32 -1.83 16.53
C TYR A 455 -14.72 -1.79 15.05
N PHE A 456 -15.29 -2.85 14.50
CA PHE A 456 -15.72 -2.92 13.12
C PHE A 456 -17.17 -2.53 12.87
N LEU A 457 -17.85 -1.92 13.84
CA LEU A 457 -19.26 -1.52 13.72
C LEU A 457 -20.13 -2.70 13.25
N ASP A 458 -20.00 -3.84 13.91
CA ASP A 458 -20.75 -5.07 13.63
C ASP A 458 -21.86 -5.26 14.66
N ASP A 459 -22.75 -4.27 14.79
CA ASP A 459 -23.87 -4.30 15.74
C ASP A 459 -24.85 -5.46 15.46
N ALA A 460 -24.99 -5.83 14.19
CA ALA A 460 -25.82 -6.96 13.77
C ALA A 460 -25.20 -8.32 14.09
N GLY A 461 -23.91 -8.38 14.48
CA GLY A 461 -23.21 -9.61 14.80
C GLY A 461 -23.01 -10.55 13.60
N THR A 462 -22.81 -9.99 12.43
CA THR A 462 -22.67 -10.74 11.16
C THR A 462 -21.28 -11.32 10.95
N LEU A 463 -20.26 -10.73 11.60
CA LEU A 463 -18.89 -11.21 11.50
C LEU A 463 -18.66 -12.35 12.50
N ASP A 464 -18.17 -13.46 12.01
CA ASP A 464 -17.82 -14.59 12.84
C ASP A 464 -16.49 -14.39 13.59
N LYS A 465 -16.17 -15.33 14.48
CA LYS A 465 -14.96 -15.29 15.31
C LYS A 465 -13.66 -15.31 14.50
N TRP A 466 -13.65 -16.02 13.36
CA TRP A 466 -12.47 -16.16 12.51
C TRP A 466 -12.18 -14.87 11.77
N ILE A 467 -13.21 -14.28 11.14
CA ILE A 467 -13.09 -13.01 10.41
C ILE A 467 -12.60 -11.90 11.34
N LEU A 468 -13.14 -11.79 12.55
CA LEU A 468 -12.74 -10.76 13.51
C LEU A 468 -11.26 -10.91 13.92
N GLU A 469 -10.82 -12.14 14.21
CA GLU A 469 -9.44 -12.40 14.60
C GLU A 469 -8.45 -12.21 13.43
N ILE A 470 -8.82 -12.60 12.21
CA ILE A 470 -7.99 -12.37 11.02
C ILE A 470 -7.88 -10.87 10.74
N ARG A 471 -8.97 -10.10 10.84
CA ARG A 471 -8.94 -8.64 10.66
C ARG A 471 -8.09 -7.95 11.74
N ARG A 472 -8.09 -8.45 12.98
CA ARG A 472 -7.17 -8.02 14.05
C ARG A 472 -5.73 -8.28 13.65
N GLU A 473 -5.41 -9.52 13.30
CA GLU A 473 -4.06 -9.95 12.97
C GLU A 473 -3.50 -9.20 11.76
N ARG A 474 -4.33 -9.00 10.70
CA ARG A 474 -3.94 -8.19 9.53
C ARG A 474 -3.62 -6.74 9.90
N GLY A 475 -4.47 -6.12 10.73
CA GLY A 475 -4.24 -4.75 11.18
C GLY A 475 -2.91 -4.59 11.91
N ILE A 476 -2.60 -5.51 12.83
CA ILE A 476 -1.39 -5.51 13.65
C ILE A 476 -0.15 -5.83 12.80
N GLU A 477 -0.18 -6.94 12.07
CA GLU A 477 0.95 -7.44 11.31
C GLU A 477 1.37 -6.49 10.19
N LEU A 478 0.40 -6.00 9.42
CA LEU A 478 0.60 -5.18 8.23
C LEU A 478 0.45 -3.67 8.49
N CYS A 479 0.49 -3.26 9.77
CA CYS A 479 0.40 -1.85 10.17
C CYS A 479 1.46 -1.01 9.43
N LEU A 480 1.06 0.14 8.88
CA LEU A 480 1.94 1.07 8.14
C LEU A 480 2.59 0.50 6.87
N GLU A 481 2.13 -0.61 6.32
CA GLU A 481 2.66 -1.17 5.09
C GLU A 481 1.78 -0.83 3.89
N MET A 482 2.37 -0.25 2.87
CA MET A 482 1.69 0.09 1.62
C MET A 482 0.36 0.84 1.87
N THR A 483 -0.66 0.53 1.08
CA THR A 483 -2.04 0.98 1.28
C THR A 483 -2.91 -0.08 1.98
N LEU A 484 -2.32 -1.16 2.54
CA LEU A 484 -3.03 -2.38 2.90
C LEU A 484 -4.20 -2.14 3.88
N ARG A 485 -3.98 -1.39 4.97
CA ARG A 485 -5.07 -1.10 5.91
C ARG A 485 -6.18 -0.25 5.28
N TRP A 486 -5.81 0.72 4.44
CA TRP A 486 -6.80 1.50 3.70
C TRP A 486 -7.60 0.62 2.74
N ASP A 487 -6.90 -0.22 1.98
CA ASP A 487 -7.52 -1.16 1.05
C ASP A 487 -8.45 -2.14 1.79
N ASP A 488 -8.06 -2.60 2.99
CA ASP A 488 -8.87 -3.47 3.84
C ASP A 488 -10.20 -2.81 4.26
N ILE A 489 -10.17 -1.58 4.80
CA ILE A 489 -11.41 -0.90 5.20
C ILE A 489 -12.30 -0.55 4.00
N MET A 490 -11.72 -0.28 2.84
CA MET A 490 -12.48 -0.04 1.61
C MET A 490 -13.18 -1.31 1.13
N ARG A 491 -12.46 -2.43 1.01
CA ARG A 491 -13.05 -3.69 0.55
C ARG A 491 -14.04 -4.32 1.53
N TRP A 492 -13.92 -4.05 2.83
CA TRP A 492 -14.88 -4.50 3.86
C TRP A 492 -16.12 -3.61 3.97
N GLY A 493 -16.25 -2.55 3.16
CA GLY A 493 -17.36 -1.60 3.26
C GLY A 493 -17.38 -0.83 4.59
N LYS A 494 -16.19 -0.59 5.19
CA LYS A 494 -16.05 0.02 6.53
C LYS A 494 -15.54 1.46 6.49
N GLY A 495 -15.91 2.21 5.46
CA GLY A 495 -15.52 3.61 5.32
C GLY A 495 -15.92 4.51 6.49
N LEU A 496 -17.03 4.22 7.17
CA LEU A 496 -17.45 4.96 8.37
C LEU A 496 -16.43 4.93 9.52
N LEU A 497 -15.49 3.99 9.53
CA LEU A 497 -14.44 3.92 10.56
C LEU A 497 -13.53 5.16 10.56
N VAL A 498 -13.49 5.92 9.48
CA VAL A 498 -12.67 7.15 9.39
C VAL A 498 -13.46 8.44 9.66
N ASP A 499 -14.77 8.36 9.90
CA ASP A 499 -15.62 9.52 10.22
C ASP A 499 -15.41 9.97 11.68
N SER A 500 -15.23 11.27 11.92
CA SER A 500 -14.98 11.80 13.27
C SER A 500 -16.19 11.71 14.20
N ASN A 501 -17.41 11.63 13.67
CA ASN A 501 -18.61 11.42 14.47
C ASN A 501 -18.75 9.97 14.96
N VAL A 502 -18.12 9.04 14.26
CA VAL A 502 -18.10 7.61 14.61
C VAL A 502 -16.87 7.29 15.47
N ARG A 503 -15.70 7.81 15.08
CA ARG A 503 -14.44 7.54 15.75
C ARG A 503 -13.59 8.78 15.89
N LYS A 504 -13.47 9.27 17.14
CA LYS A 504 -12.50 10.31 17.46
C LYS A 504 -11.08 9.76 17.44
N TRP A 505 -10.12 10.62 17.16
CA TRP A 505 -8.70 10.28 17.27
C TRP A 505 -8.24 10.34 18.73
N ARG A 506 -8.50 9.27 19.47
CA ARG A 506 -8.04 9.12 20.85
C ARG A 506 -6.56 8.76 20.91
N GLY A 507 -5.84 9.43 21.80
CA GLY A 507 -4.47 9.11 22.18
C GLY A 507 -4.41 8.35 23.51
N ILE A 508 -3.30 8.52 24.20
CA ILE A 508 -3.03 7.92 25.49
C ILE A 508 -4.04 8.34 26.55
N TYR A 509 -4.19 7.50 27.58
CA TYR A 509 -4.93 7.85 28.78
C TYR A 509 -4.08 8.81 29.63
N VAL A 510 -4.61 9.96 29.97
CA VAL A 510 -3.96 10.99 30.80
C VAL A 510 -4.63 11.13 32.17
N GLY A 511 -5.85 10.65 32.31
CA GLY A 511 -6.62 10.69 33.55
C GLY A 511 -7.06 12.08 33.94
N ASP A 512 -6.92 12.40 35.22
CA ASP A 512 -7.04 13.76 35.71
C ASP A 512 -5.79 14.59 35.34
N GLU A 513 -5.88 15.90 35.41
CA GLU A 513 -4.89 16.88 34.95
C GLU A 513 -3.51 16.77 35.60
N THR A 514 -3.30 15.81 36.52
CA THR A 514 -2.06 15.64 37.28
C THR A 514 -1.13 14.57 36.75
N CYS A 515 -1.46 13.92 35.62
CA CYS A 515 -0.67 12.83 35.08
C CYS A 515 0.64 13.32 34.46
N SER A 516 1.78 12.87 34.99
CA SER A 516 3.09 13.08 34.37
C SER A 516 3.44 11.91 33.45
N TYR A 517 3.98 12.22 32.29
CA TYR A 517 4.45 11.31 31.27
C TYR A 517 5.96 11.46 31.10
N PRO A 518 6.74 10.44 30.74
CA PRO A 518 8.12 10.63 30.36
C PRO A 518 8.20 11.64 29.19
N GLY A 519 8.81 12.81 29.43
CA GLY A 519 8.91 13.89 28.44
C GLY A 519 7.64 14.75 28.26
N PHE A 520 6.58 14.47 29.03
CA PHE A 520 5.33 15.23 28.98
C PHE A 520 4.74 15.35 30.39
N SER A 521 4.47 16.56 30.85
CA SER A 521 3.68 16.80 32.07
C SER A 521 2.47 17.67 31.69
N ILE A 522 1.28 17.21 32.02
CA ILE A 522 0.11 18.06 32.08
C ILE A 522 0.25 18.82 33.39
N SER A 523 0.68 20.08 33.33
CA SER A 523 0.72 20.98 34.49
C SER A 523 -0.53 21.84 34.52
N ASP A 524 -0.77 22.52 35.65
CA ASP A 524 -1.86 23.49 35.86
C ASP A 524 -1.90 24.62 34.80
N THR A 525 -0.91 24.65 33.92
CA THR A 525 -0.81 25.58 32.78
C THR A 525 -1.05 24.89 31.44
N TRP A 526 -1.70 23.70 31.42
CA TRP A 526 -2.04 23.06 30.17
C TRP A 526 -2.91 23.99 29.33
N SER A 527 -2.28 24.63 28.39
CA SER A 527 -2.95 25.38 27.34
C SER A 527 -2.78 24.60 26.04
N SER A 528 -3.74 24.67 25.16
CA SER A 528 -3.63 24.18 23.79
C SER A 528 -2.37 24.68 23.06
N SER A 529 -1.70 25.71 23.60
CA SER A 529 -0.42 26.26 23.14
C SER A 529 0.81 25.44 23.55
N SER A 530 0.72 24.53 24.53
CA SER A 530 1.84 23.65 24.91
C SER A 530 1.93 22.42 24.00
N ILE A 531 0.81 22.02 23.41
CA ILE A 531 0.75 21.04 22.32
C ILE A 531 0.54 21.84 21.04
N ILE A 532 1.58 22.59 20.65
CA ILE A 532 1.48 23.56 19.53
C ILE A 532 1.44 22.78 18.22
N VAL A 533 0.26 22.69 17.63
CA VAL A 533 0.14 22.55 16.19
C VAL A 533 0.24 23.95 15.59
N LYS A 534 1.45 24.42 15.36
CA LYS A 534 1.67 25.56 14.48
C LYS A 534 1.50 25.11 13.04
N ASN A 535 0.29 25.09 12.54
CA ASN A 535 0.05 25.20 11.11
C ASN A 535 -1.31 25.86 10.87
N SER A 536 -1.24 27.04 10.29
CA SER A 536 -2.27 27.69 9.49
C SER A 536 -3.73 27.50 9.91
N GLY A 537 -4.21 28.32 10.83
CA GLY A 537 -5.51 29.01 10.73
C GLY A 537 -6.79 28.20 10.85
N GLU A 538 -6.77 26.91 11.14
CA GLU A 538 -7.97 26.08 11.23
C GLU A 538 -8.06 25.41 12.61
N ASP A 539 -9.27 25.23 13.10
CA ASP A 539 -9.68 24.74 14.42
C ASP A 539 -9.10 23.36 14.80
N GLN A 540 -7.80 23.29 15.05
CA GLN A 540 -7.13 22.11 15.55
C GLN A 540 -6.99 22.23 17.06
N SER A 541 -7.80 21.50 17.80
CA SER A 541 -7.76 21.52 19.25
C SER A 541 -7.49 20.14 19.84
N PHE A 542 -6.72 20.12 20.92
CA PHE A 542 -6.63 18.97 21.80
C PHE A 542 -7.59 19.14 22.95
N SER A 543 -8.22 18.04 23.35
CA SER A 543 -9.07 17.98 24.52
C SER A 543 -8.79 16.70 25.30
N ILE A 544 -9.29 16.64 26.53
CA ILE A 544 -9.41 15.38 27.29
C ILE A 544 -10.89 15.03 27.29
N ASP A 545 -11.22 13.82 26.85
CA ASP A 545 -12.60 13.38 26.88
C ASP A 545 -13.05 12.95 28.29
N ASN A 546 -14.34 12.67 28.44
CA ASN A 546 -14.93 12.28 29.73
C ASN A 546 -14.44 10.92 30.27
N GLU A 547 -13.70 10.15 29.47
CA GLU A 547 -13.06 8.89 29.89
C GLU A 547 -11.57 9.11 30.25
N GLY A 548 -11.03 10.35 30.12
CA GLY A 548 -9.66 10.70 30.47
C GLY A 548 -8.63 10.49 29.37
N TYR A 549 -9.05 10.30 28.13
CA TYR A 549 -8.14 10.16 26.99
C TYR A 549 -7.83 11.50 26.33
N LEU A 550 -6.58 11.66 25.92
CA LEU A 550 -6.22 12.74 24.99
C LEU A 550 -6.96 12.55 23.67
N VAL A 551 -7.60 13.59 23.17
CA VAL A 551 -8.31 13.60 21.89
C VAL A 551 -7.76 14.71 21.03
N TYR A 552 -7.39 14.37 19.80
CA TYR A 552 -7.12 15.35 18.76
C TYR A 552 -8.37 15.57 17.92
N GLU A 553 -8.94 16.75 18.03
CA GLU A 553 -10.18 17.11 17.34
C GLU A 553 -9.84 17.54 15.91
N TYR A 554 -10.25 16.75 14.93
CA TYR A 554 -10.16 17.06 13.50
C TYR A 554 -11.41 16.57 12.78
N ALA A 555 -12.13 17.48 12.14
CA ALA A 555 -13.38 17.17 11.45
C ALA A 555 -13.13 16.32 10.19
N ARG A 556 -13.64 15.09 10.18
CA ARG A 556 -13.59 14.15 9.08
C ARG A 556 -14.98 13.65 8.78
N LYS A 557 -15.33 13.55 7.51
CA LYS A 557 -16.65 13.11 7.06
C LYS A 557 -16.53 12.01 6.03
N TRP A 558 -17.21 10.91 6.27
CA TRP A 558 -17.39 9.83 5.32
C TRP A 558 -18.77 9.91 4.67
N LEU A 559 -18.80 9.66 3.37
CA LEU A 559 -20.01 9.47 2.56
C LEU A 559 -19.72 8.33 1.58
N ASP A 560 -20.70 7.46 1.30
CA ASP A 560 -20.45 6.20 0.58
C ASP A 560 -19.94 6.38 -0.84
N TYR A 561 -20.26 7.50 -1.51
CA TYR A 561 -19.65 7.77 -2.82
C TYR A 561 -18.11 7.89 -2.76
N LYS A 562 -17.52 8.13 -1.58
CA LYS A 562 -16.07 8.23 -1.38
C LYS A 562 -15.32 6.89 -1.44
N TYR A 563 -16.03 5.76 -1.60
CA TYR A 563 -15.38 4.50 -1.97
C TYR A 563 -14.65 4.60 -3.31
N LEU A 564 -15.12 5.49 -4.19
CA LEU A 564 -14.45 5.81 -5.44
C LEU A 564 -14.09 7.30 -5.52
N ARG A 565 -13.07 7.62 -6.30
CA ARG A 565 -12.71 9.01 -6.62
C ARG A 565 -13.52 9.51 -7.81
N PRO A 566 -13.74 10.83 -7.93
CA PRO A 566 -14.34 11.38 -9.13
C PRO A 566 -13.45 11.16 -10.36
N ILE A 567 -14.06 10.99 -11.52
CA ILE A 567 -13.36 11.11 -12.79
C ILE A 567 -13.03 12.59 -13.01
N PRO A 568 -11.78 12.96 -13.32
CA PRO A 568 -11.42 14.36 -13.53
C PRO A 568 -12.26 15.01 -14.63
N ARG A 569 -12.78 16.21 -14.40
CA ARG A 569 -13.57 16.96 -15.39
C ARG A 569 -12.78 17.16 -16.69
N SER A 570 -11.49 17.38 -16.60
CA SER A 570 -10.61 17.48 -17.77
C SER A 570 -10.56 16.20 -18.62
N ALA A 571 -10.71 15.04 -18.01
CA ALA A 571 -10.79 13.76 -18.72
C ALA A 571 -12.13 13.61 -19.44
N ILE A 572 -13.26 13.94 -18.76
CA ILE A 572 -14.61 13.91 -19.34
C ILE A 572 -14.73 14.91 -20.49
N THR A 573 -14.13 16.11 -20.37
CA THR A 573 -14.13 17.11 -21.45
C THR A 573 -13.42 16.59 -22.71
N ARG A 574 -12.34 15.81 -22.55
CA ARG A 574 -11.60 15.22 -23.68
C ARG A 574 -12.27 14.00 -24.26
N ASN A 575 -12.94 13.22 -23.43
CA ASN A 575 -13.69 12.03 -23.80
C ASN A 575 -15.10 12.10 -23.22
N PRO A 576 -16.08 12.62 -23.98
CA PRO A 576 -17.48 12.77 -23.51
C PRO A 576 -18.19 11.45 -23.19
N ASN A 577 -17.61 10.31 -23.61
CA ASN A 577 -18.17 8.98 -23.30
C ASN A 577 -17.79 8.50 -21.88
N LEU A 578 -16.97 9.26 -21.16
CA LEU A 578 -16.67 8.99 -19.74
C LEU A 578 -17.80 9.55 -18.87
N VAL A 579 -18.54 8.66 -18.21
CA VAL A 579 -19.57 9.02 -17.23
C VAL A 579 -18.92 9.20 -15.87
N GLN A 580 -19.37 10.19 -15.08
CA GLN A 580 -18.89 10.44 -13.72
C GLN A 580 -19.28 9.30 -12.76
N ASN A 581 -18.52 9.12 -11.69
CA ASN A 581 -18.91 8.23 -10.61
C ASN A 581 -20.08 8.83 -9.82
N PRO A 582 -21.07 8.01 -9.40
CA PRO A 582 -22.23 8.44 -8.64
C PRO A 582 -21.85 9.25 -7.39
N GLY A 583 -22.58 10.33 -7.14
CA GLY A 583 -22.37 11.26 -6.02
C GLY A 583 -21.29 12.33 -6.25
N TRP A 584 -20.64 12.33 -7.42
CA TRP A 584 -19.67 13.34 -7.83
C TRP A 584 -20.12 14.20 -9.03
N GLU A 585 -21.35 13.98 -9.53
CA GLU A 585 -21.83 14.58 -10.78
C GLU A 585 -21.99 16.10 -10.67
N ASP A 586 -22.48 16.59 -9.55
CA ASP A 586 -22.84 17.98 -9.32
C ASP A 586 -21.81 18.80 -8.54
N MET A 587 -20.57 18.28 -8.36
CA MET A 587 -19.49 18.90 -7.59
C MET A 587 -18.47 19.64 -8.42
#